data_334061f1d9329dc37382e53acb747d9b
#
_entry.id   334061f1d9329dc37382e53acb747d9b
#
_cell.length_a   1.000
_cell.length_b   1.000
_cell.length_c   1.000
_cell.angle_alpha   90.00
_cell.angle_beta   90.00
_cell.angle_gamma   90.00
#
_symmetry.space_group_name_H-M   'P 1'
#
loop_
_entity.id
_entity.type
_entity.pdbx_description
1 polymer ?
#
loop_
_entity_poly.entity_id
_entity_poly.type
_entity_poly.pdbx_seq_one_letter_code
_entity_poly.pdbx_strand_id
1 'polypeptide(L)'
;MSKKPFVSVDALEAITKTYPTPFHLYNKAEIVRRAKLLQEAFSWNAGFKEYFAVKATPNPYIVRLLAELGCGCDCANATELTLAKACGVTGQNIMLSSNDTTVLDFARAHELGAIINLDAGGDMLTTLEEAVGSNMPQVMCARLNPGGVFESQNGIIGNPDDAKFGMTEEQLFQTFAYL
;
A
#
# COMPACT_ATOMS: atom_id res chain seq x y z
N MET A 1 -0.49 -27.71 7.43
CA MET A 1 0.32 -27.52 8.67
C MET A 1 -0.55 -26.87 9.73
N SER A 2 -0.63 -27.46 10.95
CA SER A 2 -1.36 -26.81 12.05
C SER A 2 -0.61 -25.56 12.49
N LYS A 3 -1.29 -24.41 12.48
CA LYS A 3 -0.73 -23.16 13.01
C LYS A 3 -0.63 -23.27 14.52
N LYS A 4 0.60 -23.28 15.05
CA LYS A 4 0.81 -23.23 16.52
C LYS A 4 0.78 -21.76 16.96
N PRO A 5 0.11 -21.45 18.09
CA PRO A 5 0.22 -20.14 18.72
C PRO A 5 1.68 -19.80 19.02
N PHE A 6 2.06 -18.52 18.89
CA PHE A 6 3.43 -18.06 19.18
C PHE A 6 3.65 -17.70 20.66
N VAL A 7 2.61 -17.80 21.49
CA VAL A 7 2.65 -17.63 22.94
C VAL A 7 2.05 -18.86 23.61
N SER A 8 2.53 -19.16 24.84
CA SER A 8 1.92 -20.19 25.67
C SER A 8 0.60 -19.72 26.28
N VAL A 9 -0.21 -20.67 26.79
CA VAL A 9 -1.44 -20.36 27.51
C VAL A 9 -1.15 -19.49 28.74
N ASP A 10 -0.15 -19.86 29.53
CA ASP A 10 0.23 -19.12 30.74
C ASP A 10 0.64 -17.68 30.44
N ALA A 11 1.39 -17.48 29.32
CA ALA A 11 1.75 -16.13 28.86
C ALA A 11 0.53 -15.33 28.43
N LEU A 12 -0.43 -15.98 27.72
CA LEU A 12 -1.68 -15.33 27.32
C LEU A 12 -2.52 -14.93 28.55
N GLU A 13 -2.65 -15.82 29.53
CA GLU A 13 -3.34 -15.52 30.79
C GLU A 13 -2.69 -14.37 31.57
N ALA A 14 -1.35 -14.30 31.58
CA ALA A 14 -0.65 -13.16 32.18
C ALA A 14 -0.92 -11.85 31.45
N ILE A 15 -0.96 -11.88 30.11
CA ILE A 15 -1.28 -10.71 29.27
C ILE A 15 -2.71 -10.22 29.53
N THR A 16 -3.69 -11.12 29.62
CA THR A 16 -5.11 -10.78 29.84
C THR A 16 -5.36 -10.12 31.21
N LYS A 17 -4.50 -10.33 32.19
CA LYS A 17 -4.58 -9.63 33.48
C LYS A 17 -4.27 -8.14 33.36
N THR A 18 -3.46 -7.76 32.37
CA THR A 18 -3.05 -6.34 32.15
C THR A 18 -3.87 -5.70 31.02
N TYR A 19 -4.14 -6.46 29.99
CA TYR A 19 -4.85 -6.00 28.79
C TYR A 19 -6.15 -6.80 28.64
N PRO A 20 -7.31 -6.19 28.91
CA PRO A 20 -8.59 -6.88 28.77
C PRO A 20 -8.87 -7.22 27.31
N THR A 21 -9.55 -8.34 27.08
CA THR A 21 -10.04 -8.73 25.76
C THR A 21 -11.19 -7.84 25.30
N PRO A 22 -11.37 -7.60 23.96
CA PRO A 22 -10.56 -8.13 22.86
C PRO A 22 -9.28 -7.30 22.60
N PHE A 23 -8.20 -7.94 22.15
CA PHE A 23 -6.97 -7.27 21.72
C PHE A 23 -6.29 -8.02 20.57
N HIS A 24 -5.43 -7.33 19.81
CA HIS A 24 -4.53 -7.94 18.84
C HIS A 24 -3.15 -8.12 19.46
N LEU A 25 -2.60 -9.33 19.34
CA LEU A 25 -1.24 -9.64 19.78
C LEU A 25 -0.36 -9.90 18.57
N TYR A 26 0.70 -9.12 18.43
CA TYR A 26 1.63 -9.21 17.31
C TYR A 26 2.98 -9.81 17.75
N ASN A 27 3.54 -10.70 16.90
CA ASN A 27 4.89 -11.20 17.09
C ASN A 27 5.89 -10.29 16.36
N LYS A 28 6.48 -9.34 17.07
CA LYS A 28 7.47 -8.40 16.50
C LYS A 28 8.64 -9.14 15.83
N ALA A 29 9.18 -10.17 16.45
CA ALA A 29 10.33 -10.90 15.91
C ALA A 29 9.98 -11.57 14.56
N GLU A 30 8.77 -12.10 14.43
CA GLU A 30 8.31 -12.71 13.19
C GLU A 30 8.04 -11.67 12.09
N ILE A 31 7.50 -10.49 12.43
CA ILE A 31 7.34 -9.37 11.48
C ILE A 31 8.71 -8.97 10.92
N VAL A 32 9.68 -8.73 11.79
CA VAL A 32 11.06 -8.37 11.39
C VAL A 32 11.68 -9.45 10.52
N ARG A 33 11.54 -10.72 10.93
CA ARG A 33 12.08 -11.85 10.18
C ARG A 33 11.48 -11.94 8.77
N ARG A 34 10.16 -11.76 8.62
CA ARG A 34 9.47 -11.79 7.33
C ARG A 34 9.88 -10.65 6.42
N ALA A 35 9.97 -9.42 6.94
CA ALA A 35 10.42 -8.28 6.17
C ALA A 35 11.85 -8.49 5.63
N LYS A 36 12.76 -8.98 6.48
CA LYS A 36 14.14 -9.28 6.08
C LYS A 36 14.22 -10.40 5.03
N LEU A 37 13.45 -11.46 5.19
CA LEU A 37 13.42 -12.55 4.20
C LEU A 37 12.92 -12.08 2.83
N LEU A 38 11.93 -11.17 2.79
CA LEU A 38 11.45 -10.60 1.53
C LEU A 38 12.55 -9.78 0.87
N GLN A 39 13.22 -8.90 1.59
CA GLN A 39 14.33 -8.10 1.08
C GLN A 39 15.50 -8.98 0.60
N GLU A 40 15.84 -10.03 1.32
CA GLU A 40 16.86 -10.99 0.95
C GLU A 40 16.50 -11.73 -0.35
N ALA A 41 15.24 -12.17 -0.49
CA ALA A 41 14.75 -12.85 -1.69
C ALA A 41 14.84 -11.98 -2.96
N PHE A 42 14.77 -10.66 -2.83
CA PHE A 42 14.89 -9.70 -3.92
C PHE A 42 16.22 -8.94 -3.96
N SER A 43 17.23 -9.38 -3.19
CA SER A 43 18.54 -8.71 -3.09
C SER A 43 19.31 -8.66 -4.40
N TRP A 44 18.96 -9.48 -5.39
CA TRP A 44 19.48 -9.43 -6.75
C TRP A 44 19.06 -8.17 -7.52
N ASN A 45 18.01 -7.48 -7.10
CA ASN A 45 17.52 -6.23 -7.70
C ASN A 45 17.81 -5.06 -6.75
N ALA A 46 18.84 -4.27 -7.05
CA ALA A 46 19.22 -3.10 -6.26
C ALA A 46 18.12 -2.02 -6.16
N GLY A 47 17.17 -2.00 -7.11
CA GLY A 47 16.01 -1.09 -7.10
C GLY A 47 14.79 -1.64 -6.39
N PHE A 48 14.83 -2.84 -5.81
CA PHE A 48 13.69 -3.42 -5.12
C PHE A 48 13.30 -2.60 -3.90
N LYS A 49 12.02 -2.32 -3.79
CA LYS A 49 11.42 -1.70 -2.61
C LYS A 49 10.05 -2.29 -2.35
N GLU A 50 9.82 -2.70 -1.13
CA GLU A 50 8.50 -3.11 -0.64
C GLU A 50 7.73 -1.91 -0.15
N TYR A 51 6.46 -1.80 -0.55
CA TYR A 51 5.52 -0.82 -0.02
C TYR A 51 4.43 -1.56 0.75
N PHE A 52 4.44 -1.40 2.07
CA PHE A 52 3.47 -2.03 2.95
C PHE A 52 2.10 -1.39 2.82
N ALA A 53 1.07 -2.20 2.51
CA ALA A 53 -0.32 -1.75 2.44
C ALA A 53 -0.84 -1.33 3.82
N VAL A 54 -0.94 -0.02 4.07
CA VAL A 54 -1.31 0.55 5.37
C VAL A 54 -2.69 0.06 5.83
N LYS A 55 -3.64 -0.07 4.91
CA LYS A 55 -4.99 -0.60 5.18
C LYS A 55 -5.02 -1.99 5.81
N ALA A 56 -4.00 -2.82 5.57
CA ALA A 56 -3.94 -4.17 6.12
C ALA A 56 -3.75 -4.16 7.65
N THR A 57 -2.99 -3.20 8.16
CA THR A 57 -2.78 -3.01 9.60
C THR A 57 -2.39 -1.55 9.86
N PRO A 58 -3.35 -0.62 10.00
CA PRO A 58 -3.10 0.81 10.19
C PRO A 58 -2.64 1.11 11.62
N ASN A 59 -1.64 0.40 12.10
CA ASN A 59 -1.07 0.54 13.42
C ASN A 59 0.24 1.32 13.34
N PRO A 60 0.35 2.52 13.98
CA PRO A 60 1.54 3.37 13.89
C PRO A 60 2.84 2.67 14.31
N TYR A 61 2.78 1.77 15.29
CA TYR A 61 3.95 1.01 15.75
C TYR A 61 4.44 0.05 14.66
N ILE A 62 3.53 -0.66 14.00
CA ILE A 62 3.87 -1.61 12.92
C ILE A 62 4.38 -0.86 11.70
N VAL A 63 3.72 0.24 11.32
CA VAL A 63 4.15 1.08 10.18
C VAL A 63 5.57 1.61 10.41
N ARG A 64 5.88 2.16 11.61
CA ARG A 64 7.24 2.61 11.95
C ARG A 64 8.25 1.47 11.91
N LEU A 65 7.92 0.33 12.49
CA LEU A 65 8.79 -0.85 12.50
C LEU A 65 9.17 -1.28 11.08
N LEU A 66 8.21 -1.32 10.16
CA LEU A 66 8.45 -1.68 8.77
C LEU A 66 9.23 -0.60 8.01
N ALA A 67 8.96 0.68 8.29
CA ALA A 67 9.70 1.81 7.73
C ALA A 67 11.18 1.78 8.18
N GLU A 68 11.46 1.48 9.46
CA GLU A 68 12.82 1.28 9.99
C GLU A 68 13.56 0.12 9.30
N LEU A 69 12.83 -0.86 8.77
CA LEU A 69 13.36 -1.96 7.99
C LEU A 69 13.48 -1.65 6.49
N GLY A 70 13.17 -0.40 6.06
CA GLY A 70 13.32 0.05 4.67
C GLY A 70 12.06 -0.10 3.81
N CYS A 71 10.94 -0.56 4.36
CA CYS A 71 9.67 -0.58 3.63
C CYS A 71 9.12 0.83 3.44
N GLY A 72 8.47 1.07 2.29
CA GLY A 72 7.59 2.21 2.08
C GLY A 72 6.19 1.95 2.60
N CYS A 73 5.28 2.91 2.38
CA CYS A 73 3.86 2.81 2.67
C CYS A 73 3.05 2.87 1.38
N ASP A 74 2.20 1.88 1.15
CA ASP A 74 1.13 1.93 0.15
C ASP A 74 -0.15 2.41 0.85
N CYS A 75 -0.59 3.61 0.48
CA CYS A 75 -1.71 4.32 1.09
C CYS A 75 -2.88 4.39 0.10
N ALA A 76 -4.09 4.16 0.59
CA ALA A 76 -5.30 4.18 -0.22
C ALA A 76 -6.08 5.51 -0.14
N ASN A 77 -5.73 6.41 0.80
CA ASN A 77 -6.46 7.66 1.02
C ASN A 77 -5.67 8.65 1.90
N ALA A 78 -6.18 9.88 2.05
CA ALA A 78 -5.57 10.95 2.83
C ALA A 78 -5.36 10.60 4.31
N THR A 79 -6.20 9.75 4.89
CA THR A 79 -6.04 9.29 6.29
C THR A 79 -4.79 8.42 6.43
N GLU A 80 -4.59 7.47 5.51
CA GLU A 80 -3.40 6.62 5.49
C GLU A 80 -2.13 7.39 5.17
N LEU A 81 -2.20 8.38 4.25
CA LEU A 81 -1.12 9.32 3.98
C LEU A 81 -0.73 10.11 5.23
N THR A 82 -1.71 10.56 6.01
CA THR A 82 -1.48 11.26 7.27
C THR A 82 -0.82 10.35 8.30
N LEU A 83 -1.24 9.09 8.39
CA LEU A 83 -0.63 8.09 9.26
C LEU A 83 0.83 7.83 8.85
N ALA A 84 1.11 7.63 7.56
CA ALA A 84 2.46 7.44 7.06
C ALA A 84 3.37 8.61 7.44
N LYS A 85 2.93 9.86 7.21
CA LYS A 85 3.65 11.08 7.64
C LYS A 85 3.91 11.09 9.15
N ALA A 86 2.90 10.78 9.96
CA ALA A 86 3.04 10.73 11.42
C ALA A 86 4.00 9.63 11.89
N CYS A 87 4.23 8.61 11.06
CA CYS A 87 5.23 7.57 11.29
C CYS A 87 6.64 7.93 10.77
N GLY A 88 6.82 9.12 10.19
CA GLY A 88 8.10 9.59 9.67
C GLY A 88 8.40 9.17 8.23
N VAL A 89 7.43 8.60 7.52
CA VAL A 89 7.56 8.22 6.11
C VAL A 89 7.20 9.41 5.22
N THR A 90 8.04 9.73 4.24
CA THR A 90 7.86 10.90 3.36
C THR A 90 8.40 10.64 1.95
N GLY A 91 8.00 11.49 1.01
CA GLY A 91 8.50 11.46 -0.36
C GLY A 91 8.17 10.15 -1.08
N GLN A 92 9.09 9.71 -1.92
CA GLN A 92 8.95 8.46 -2.70
C GLN A 92 8.95 7.17 -1.85
N ASN A 93 9.01 7.29 -0.52
CA ASN A 93 8.73 6.16 0.38
C ASN A 93 7.23 5.97 0.63
N ILE A 94 6.39 6.85 0.09
CA ILE A 94 4.94 6.72 0.10
C ILE A 94 4.46 6.53 -1.33
N MET A 95 3.51 5.62 -1.52
CA MET A 95 2.73 5.46 -2.75
C MET A 95 1.26 5.69 -2.40
N LEU A 96 0.57 6.54 -3.17
CA LEU A 96 -0.89 6.59 -3.17
C LEU A 96 -1.39 5.65 -4.25
N SER A 97 -2.13 4.62 -3.87
CA SER A 97 -2.73 3.65 -4.79
C SER A 97 -4.19 3.43 -4.38
N SER A 98 -5.10 4.04 -5.13
CA SER A 98 -6.55 4.02 -4.88
C SER A 98 -7.30 3.93 -6.21
N ASN A 99 -8.44 3.28 -6.21
CA ASN A 99 -9.34 3.19 -7.36
C ASN A 99 -10.53 4.18 -7.29
N ASP A 100 -10.61 4.93 -6.17
CA ASP A 100 -11.63 5.95 -5.94
C ASP A 100 -10.93 7.11 -5.20
N THR A 101 -10.20 7.92 -5.96
CA THR A 101 -9.28 8.91 -5.44
C THR A 101 -9.91 10.31 -5.51
N THR A 102 -9.97 10.98 -4.39
CA THR A 102 -10.51 12.34 -4.29
C THR A 102 -9.44 13.41 -4.55
N VAL A 103 -9.88 14.65 -4.82
CA VAL A 103 -8.99 15.83 -4.90
C VAL A 103 -8.13 15.95 -3.63
N LEU A 104 -8.70 15.69 -2.47
CA LEU A 104 -7.97 15.76 -1.19
C LEU A 104 -6.86 14.69 -1.10
N ASP A 105 -7.12 13.46 -1.58
CA ASP A 105 -6.13 12.39 -1.58
C ASP A 105 -4.94 12.74 -2.46
N PHE A 106 -5.21 13.24 -3.68
CA PHE A 106 -4.16 13.68 -4.60
C PHE A 106 -3.37 14.88 -4.07
N ALA A 107 -4.06 15.91 -3.57
CA ALA A 107 -3.42 17.09 -2.99
C ALA A 107 -2.50 16.69 -1.82
N ARG A 108 -2.96 15.78 -0.98
CA ARG A 108 -2.19 15.29 0.17
C ARG A 108 -0.98 14.45 -0.26
N ALA A 109 -1.15 13.56 -1.23
CA ALA A 109 -0.05 12.77 -1.78
C ALA A 109 1.01 13.68 -2.42
N HIS A 110 0.58 14.66 -3.20
CA HIS A 110 1.45 15.64 -3.84
C HIS A 110 2.23 16.48 -2.80
N GLU A 111 1.55 17.00 -1.77
CA GLU A 111 2.19 17.73 -0.65
C GLU A 111 3.31 16.91 0.00
N LEU A 112 3.12 15.59 0.12
CA LEU A 112 4.08 14.68 0.73
C LEU A 112 5.20 14.24 -0.23
N GLY A 113 5.12 14.58 -1.52
CA GLY A 113 6.03 14.10 -2.55
C GLY A 113 5.90 12.59 -2.81
N ALA A 114 4.73 12.02 -2.54
CA ALA A 114 4.45 10.59 -2.73
C ALA A 114 4.41 10.24 -4.23
N ILE A 115 4.70 8.98 -4.54
CA ILE A 115 4.42 8.42 -5.86
C ILE A 115 2.91 8.25 -5.99
N ILE A 116 2.33 8.79 -7.05
CA ILE A 116 0.91 8.63 -7.36
C ILE A 116 0.76 7.50 -8.37
N ASN A 117 -0.05 6.50 -8.05
CA ASN A 117 -0.40 5.41 -8.93
C ASN A 117 -1.81 5.62 -9.49
N LEU A 118 -1.91 5.88 -10.79
CA LEU A 118 -3.18 6.05 -11.50
C LEU A 118 -3.79 4.67 -11.75
N ASP A 119 -4.97 4.45 -11.19
CA ASP A 119 -5.75 3.22 -11.34
C ASP A 119 -6.75 3.31 -12.51
N ALA A 120 -7.06 4.53 -12.97
CA ALA A 120 -7.89 4.83 -14.13
C ALA A 120 -7.34 6.04 -14.88
N GLY A 121 -7.74 6.20 -16.14
CA GLY A 121 -7.50 7.40 -16.95
C GLY A 121 -8.59 8.47 -16.76
N GLY A 122 -8.78 9.33 -17.76
CA GLY A 122 -9.92 10.25 -17.86
C GLY A 122 -10.22 11.04 -16.59
N ASP A 123 -11.31 10.70 -15.91
CA ASP A 123 -11.79 11.43 -14.73
C ASP A 123 -10.76 11.47 -13.59
N MET A 124 -9.94 10.44 -13.44
CA MET A 124 -8.89 10.43 -12.40
C MET A 124 -7.78 11.43 -12.73
N LEU A 125 -7.41 11.59 -14.00
CA LEU A 125 -6.47 12.62 -14.42
C LEU A 125 -7.03 14.02 -14.18
N THR A 126 -8.28 14.26 -14.53
CA THR A 126 -8.96 15.54 -14.27
C THR A 126 -8.97 15.86 -12.77
N THR A 127 -9.25 14.87 -11.92
CA THR A 127 -9.21 15.01 -10.46
C THR A 127 -7.80 15.32 -9.96
N LEU A 128 -6.77 14.70 -10.56
CA LEU A 128 -5.37 15.00 -10.22
C LEU A 128 -5.02 16.43 -10.62
N GLU A 129 -5.38 16.86 -11.83
CA GLU A 129 -5.14 18.26 -12.30
C GLU A 129 -5.83 19.28 -11.41
N GLU A 130 -7.07 19.01 -10.98
CA GLU A 130 -7.77 19.86 -10.01
C GLU A 130 -7.00 19.97 -8.69
N ALA A 131 -6.39 18.89 -8.24
CA ALA A 131 -5.65 18.84 -6.98
C ALA A 131 -4.31 19.57 -7.03
N VAL A 132 -3.56 19.50 -8.16
CA VAL A 132 -2.16 19.93 -8.23
C VAL A 132 -1.92 21.08 -9.23
N GLY A 133 -2.91 21.41 -10.06
CA GLY A 133 -2.79 22.40 -11.12
C GLY A 133 -1.71 22.04 -12.13
N SER A 134 -0.88 23.02 -12.51
CA SER A 134 0.24 22.81 -13.45
C SER A 134 1.46 22.12 -12.82
N ASN A 135 1.43 21.81 -11.53
CA ASN A 135 2.56 21.22 -10.81
C ASN A 135 2.43 19.69 -10.75
N MET A 136 2.35 19.05 -11.90
CA MET A 136 2.22 17.60 -12.01
C MET A 136 3.42 16.86 -11.39
N PRO A 137 3.23 15.71 -10.73
CA PRO A 137 4.32 14.90 -10.21
C PRO A 137 5.26 14.44 -11.33
N GLN A 138 6.58 14.49 -11.08
CA GLN A 138 7.57 14.07 -12.08
C GLN A 138 7.59 12.54 -12.29
N VAL A 139 7.19 11.78 -11.28
CA VAL A 139 7.14 10.31 -11.31
C VAL A 139 5.77 9.87 -10.87
N MET A 140 5.10 9.19 -11.76
CA MET A 140 3.80 8.55 -11.52
C MET A 140 3.84 7.11 -11.98
N CYS A 141 2.98 6.29 -11.42
CA CYS A 141 2.70 4.94 -11.89
C CYS A 141 1.32 4.91 -12.54
N ALA A 142 1.13 3.98 -13.44
CA ALA A 142 -0.16 3.69 -14.05
C ALA A 142 -0.41 2.19 -13.98
N ARG A 143 -1.58 1.80 -13.51
CA ARG A 143 -1.95 0.40 -13.31
C ARG A 143 -2.57 -0.18 -14.55
N LEU A 144 -1.90 -1.16 -15.15
CA LEU A 144 -2.47 -1.96 -16.24
C LEU A 144 -3.35 -3.07 -15.68
N ASN A 145 -4.56 -3.21 -16.22
CA ASN A 145 -5.35 -4.42 -16.12
C ASN A 145 -5.12 -5.25 -17.38
N PRO A 146 -4.48 -6.42 -17.30
CA PRO A 146 -4.15 -7.21 -18.49
C PRO A 146 -5.36 -7.85 -19.17
N GLY A 147 -6.56 -7.75 -18.57
CA GLY A 147 -7.76 -8.45 -19.05
C GLY A 147 -7.66 -9.98 -18.95
N GLY A 148 -8.69 -10.67 -19.42
CA GLY A 148 -8.71 -12.13 -19.52
C GLY A 148 -9.10 -12.87 -18.23
N VAL A 149 -9.09 -14.19 -18.34
CA VAL A 149 -9.45 -15.11 -17.26
C VAL A 149 -8.20 -15.81 -16.76
N PHE A 150 -7.88 -15.65 -15.49
CA PHE A 150 -6.76 -16.35 -14.85
C PHE A 150 -7.30 -17.31 -13.79
N GLU A 151 -6.75 -18.50 -13.72
CA GLU A 151 -6.98 -19.41 -12.60
C GLU A 151 -6.35 -18.80 -11.33
N SER A 152 -7.12 -17.96 -10.64
CA SER A 152 -6.71 -17.40 -9.37
C SER A 152 -7.19 -18.30 -8.23
N GLN A 153 -6.26 -18.77 -7.39
CA GLN A 153 -6.61 -19.44 -6.13
C GLN A 153 -7.16 -18.45 -5.08
N ASN A 154 -7.14 -17.15 -5.39
CA ASN A 154 -7.61 -16.10 -4.51
C ASN A 154 -8.94 -15.53 -5.04
N GLY A 155 -10.07 -16.04 -4.52
CA GLY A 155 -11.41 -15.58 -4.88
C GLY A 155 -11.76 -14.13 -4.48
N ILE A 156 -10.81 -13.38 -3.89
CA ILE A 156 -11.05 -11.99 -3.44
C ILE A 156 -10.93 -10.99 -4.60
N ILE A 157 -10.02 -11.24 -5.54
CA ILE A 157 -9.74 -10.29 -6.64
C ILE A 157 -10.63 -10.57 -7.86
N GLY A 158 -11.07 -11.80 -8.06
CA GLY A 158 -11.82 -12.22 -9.25
C GLY A 158 -10.95 -12.29 -10.52
N ASN A 159 -11.61 -12.39 -11.67
CA ASN A 159 -10.93 -12.33 -12.97
C ASN A 159 -10.65 -10.86 -13.35
N PRO A 160 -9.57 -10.57 -14.10
CA PRO A 160 -9.27 -9.23 -14.58
C PRO A 160 -10.42 -8.56 -15.35
N ASP A 161 -11.19 -9.31 -16.15
CA ASP A 161 -12.34 -8.78 -16.90
C ASP A 161 -13.47 -8.30 -15.97
N ASP A 162 -13.58 -8.87 -14.76
CA ASP A 162 -14.57 -8.49 -13.74
C ASP A 162 -13.99 -7.51 -12.72
N ALA A 163 -12.68 -7.26 -12.76
CA ALA A 163 -12.00 -6.45 -11.78
C ALA A 163 -12.15 -4.95 -12.10
N LYS A 164 -12.51 -4.19 -11.07
CA LYS A 164 -12.64 -2.73 -11.15
C LYS A 164 -11.30 -1.98 -11.09
N PHE A 165 -10.18 -2.68 -11.17
CA PHE A 165 -8.85 -2.13 -10.93
C PHE A 165 -8.03 -2.08 -12.21
N GLY A 166 -7.37 -0.94 -12.41
CA GLY A 166 -6.42 -0.74 -13.49
C GLY A 166 -7.07 -0.39 -14.82
N MET A 167 -6.27 0.11 -15.73
CA MET A 167 -6.64 0.53 -17.08
C MET A 167 -6.44 -0.60 -18.09
N THR A 168 -7.28 -0.68 -19.09
CA THR A 168 -6.99 -1.47 -20.29
C THR A 168 -5.74 -0.91 -21.00
N GLU A 169 -5.14 -1.69 -21.90
CA GLU A 169 -4.00 -1.24 -22.68
C GLU A 169 -4.30 0.05 -23.45
N GLU A 170 -5.48 0.14 -24.07
CA GLU A 170 -5.91 1.34 -24.80
C GLU A 170 -6.04 2.56 -23.88
N GLN A 171 -6.68 2.42 -22.72
CA GLN A 171 -6.81 3.49 -21.73
C GLN A 171 -5.44 3.93 -21.21
N LEU A 172 -4.52 2.98 -21.01
CA LEU A 172 -3.16 3.28 -20.58
C LEU A 172 -2.42 4.13 -21.61
N PHE A 173 -2.48 3.78 -22.90
CA PHE A 173 -1.86 4.57 -23.97
C PHE A 173 -2.49 5.96 -24.11
N GLN A 174 -3.83 6.07 -23.98
CA GLN A 174 -4.50 7.37 -23.96
C GLN A 174 -4.05 8.23 -22.79
N THR A 175 -3.87 7.64 -21.60
CA THR A 175 -3.36 8.31 -20.41
C THR A 175 -1.94 8.81 -20.62
N PHE A 176 -1.05 8.01 -21.19
CA PHE A 176 0.32 8.44 -21.52
C PHE A 176 0.37 9.51 -22.62
N ALA A 177 -0.53 9.49 -23.57
CA ALA A 177 -0.58 10.52 -24.62
C ALA A 177 -1.11 11.87 -24.10
N TYR A 178 -1.83 11.86 -22.99
CA TYR A 178 -2.36 13.06 -22.33
C TYR A 178 -1.31 13.73 -21.43
N LEU A 179 -0.47 12.95 -20.75
CA LEU A 179 0.59 13.42 -19.84
C LEU A 179 1.82 13.95 -20.60
#